data_800067492d28351c9e82a298bb0ad3cf
#
_entry.id   800067492d28351c9e82a298bb0ad3cf
#
_cell.length_a   1.000
_cell.length_b   1.000
_cell.length_c   1.000
_cell.angle_alpha   90.00
_cell.angle_beta   90.00
_cell.angle_gamma   90.00
#
_symmetry.space_group_name_H-M   'P 1'
#
loop_
_entity.id
_entity.type
_entity.pdbx_description
1 polymer ?
#
loop_
_entity_poly.entity_id
_entity_poly.type
_entity_poly.pdbx_seq_one_letter_code
_entity_poly.pdbx_strand_id
1 'polypeptide(L)'
;MTRHHKQKSPARLLRSLYIWHRYIGISSAVFVIVLTVTGLVLNHSDEMELDSSYIQSDLLLNWYGIDSPGELTSYTSGPVSVTAVNDQVFWGKEPLSHVSVPLTGLLLYRDLVVIAAGGVLSLYTIDGELIEKLEHVAGVPADILAIGVTAQELLAVKTAQGIFLTDDSMLEWSRPDKPEILWSEASPLPPESKEALQVAYRGTGLPVERVLLDLHSGRILGRAGVYLVDAAAILFLFLAASGIWLWMRRRASVMAHRQKIRNTDADKK
;
A
#
# COMPACT_ATOMS: atom_id res chain seq x y z
N MET A 1 -55.51 24.47 32.23
CA MET A 1 -54.10 24.80 32.21
C MET A 1 -53.63 24.84 30.75
N THR A 2 -53.68 25.98 30.10
CA THR A 2 -53.27 26.18 28.69
C THR A 2 -51.77 26.49 28.67
N ARG A 3 -50.98 25.53 28.17
CA ARG A 3 -49.51 25.74 27.94
C ARG A 3 -49.35 26.75 26.78
N HIS A 4 -49.01 27.99 27.11
CA HIS A 4 -48.52 28.96 26.13
C HIS A 4 -47.20 28.48 25.50
N HIS A 5 -47.26 27.96 24.27
CA HIS A 5 -46.09 27.71 23.45
C HIS A 5 -45.48 29.10 23.10
N LYS A 6 -44.42 29.49 23.80
CA LYS A 6 -43.65 30.70 23.47
C LYS A 6 -43.07 30.53 22.06
N GLN A 7 -43.71 31.05 21.04
CA GLN A 7 -43.15 31.22 19.71
C GLN A 7 -41.85 32.05 19.85
N LYS A 8 -40.70 31.39 19.55
CA LYS A 8 -39.41 32.11 19.54
C LYS A 8 -39.51 33.22 18.51
N SER A 9 -39.30 34.48 18.89
CA SER A 9 -39.38 35.62 18.03
C SER A 9 -38.43 35.46 16.81
N PRO A 10 -38.88 35.82 15.59
CA PRO A 10 -38.07 35.65 14.35
C PRO A 10 -36.68 36.31 14.41
N ALA A 11 -36.53 37.36 15.24
CA ALA A 11 -35.26 38.04 15.47
C ALA A 11 -34.23 37.14 16.23
N ARG A 12 -34.69 36.29 17.14
CA ARG A 12 -33.80 35.37 17.87
C ARG A 12 -33.30 34.26 16.97
N LEU A 13 -34.12 33.71 16.08
CA LEU A 13 -33.73 32.69 15.10
C LEU A 13 -32.69 33.26 14.12
N LEU A 14 -32.89 34.45 13.60
CA LEU A 14 -31.94 35.12 12.73
C LEU A 14 -30.57 35.35 13.37
N ARG A 15 -30.57 35.83 14.62
CA ARG A 15 -29.32 36.04 15.37
C ARG A 15 -28.59 34.72 15.61
N SER A 16 -29.30 33.67 15.97
CA SER A 16 -28.74 32.33 16.17
C SER A 16 -28.14 31.78 14.86
N LEU A 17 -28.88 31.90 13.74
CA LEU A 17 -28.42 31.42 12.45
C LEU A 17 -27.14 32.14 11.99
N TYR A 18 -27.05 33.45 12.18
CA TYR A 18 -25.88 34.25 11.86
C TYR A 18 -24.63 33.84 12.67
N ILE A 19 -24.82 33.55 13.96
CA ILE A 19 -23.76 33.07 14.83
C ILE A 19 -23.27 31.70 14.38
N TRP A 20 -24.16 30.75 14.17
CA TRP A 20 -23.83 29.39 13.71
C TRP A 20 -23.17 29.41 12.34
N HIS A 21 -23.69 30.15 11.38
CA HIS A 21 -23.08 30.32 10.06
C HIS A 21 -21.62 30.80 10.15
N ARG A 22 -21.34 31.78 11.02
CA ARG A 22 -19.98 32.30 11.22
C ARG A 22 -19.03 31.26 11.79
N TYR A 23 -19.41 30.56 12.87
CA TYR A 23 -18.53 29.58 13.50
C TYR A 23 -18.32 28.35 12.62
N ILE A 24 -19.37 27.82 12.04
CA ILE A 24 -19.29 26.72 11.08
C ILE A 24 -18.42 27.13 9.88
N GLY A 25 -18.58 28.35 9.37
CA GLY A 25 -17.78 28.87 8.26
C GLY A 25 -16.29 28.91 8.56
N ILE A 26 -15.91 29.40 9.74
CA ILE A 26 -14.49 29.43 10.16
C ILE A 26 -13.95 28.00 10.34
N SER A 27 -14.71 27.12 11.01
CA SER A 27 -14.29 25.73 11.23
C SER A 27 -14.17 24.96 9.92
N SER A 28 -15.02 25.25 8.95
CA SER A 28 -15.02 24.60 7.65
C SER A 28 -13.94 25.14 6.69
N ALA A 29 -13.37 26.31 6.97
CA ALA A 29 -12.40 26.96 6.07
C ALA A 29 -11.17 26.08 5.78
N VAL A 30 -10.68 25.33 6.77
CA VAL A 30 -9.55 24.40 6.60
C VAL A 30 -9.88 23.33 5.57
N PHE A 31 -11.08 22.72 5.66
CA PHE A 31 -11.54 21.74 4.68
C PHE A 31 -11.69 22.33 3.28
N VAL A 32 -12.25 23.53 3.18
CA VAL A 32 -12.38 24.22 1.89
C VAL A 32 -11.01 24.40 1.24
N ILE A 33 -10.01 24.87 2.01
CA ILE A 33 -8.66 25.09 1.48
C ILE A 33 -8.06 23.76 1.01
N VAL A 34 -8.07 22.72 1.84
CA VAL A 34 -7.48 21.40 1.51
C VAL A 34 -8.18 20.82 0.28
N LEU A 35 -9.51 20.76 0.28
CA LEU A 35 -10.26 20.18 -0.84
C LEU A 35 -10.12 21.01 -2.12
N THR A 36 -10.06 22.33 -2.03
CA THR A 36 -9.87 23.17 -3.22
C THR A 36 -8.48 23.00 -3.81
N VAL A 37 -7.45 23.01 -2.98
CA VAL A 37 -6.06 22.83 -3.45
C VAL A 37 -5.86 21.45 -4.03
N THR A 38 -6.27 20.39 -3.33
CA THR A 38 -6.15 19.03 -3.84
C THR A 38 -7.01 18.81 -5.10
N GLY A 39 -8.22 19.33 -5.15
CA GLY A 39 -9.07 19.24 -6.32
C GLY A 39 -8.51 20.00 -7.53
N LEU A 40 -7.89 21.18 -7.32
CA LEU A 40 -7.25 21.91 -8.39
C LEU A 40 -6.05 21.13 -8.96
N VAL A 41 -5.20 20.58 -8.11
CA VAL A 41 -4.05 19.77 -8.53
C VAL A 41 -4.50 18.51 -9.26
N LEU A 42 -5.52 17.81 -8.75
CA LEU A 42 -6.09 16.62 -9.40
C LEU A 42 -6.74 16.93 -10.75
N ASN A 43 -7.30 18.12 -10.94
CA ASN A 43 -7.86 18.51 -12.23
C ASN A 43 -6.80 18.71 -13.32
N HIS A 44 -5.52 18.80 -12.93
CA HIS A 44 -4.35 18.90 -13.82
C HIS A 44 -3.43 17.68 -13.68
N SER A 45 -3.99 16.52 -13.32
CA SER A 45 -3.22 15.29 -13.04
C SER A 45 -2.37 14.87 -14.23
N ASP A 46 -2.93 14.87 -15.43
CA ASP A 46 -2.25 14.49 -16.68
C ASP A 46 -1.13 15.46 -17.03
N GLU A 47 -1.38 16.78 -16.91
CA GLU A 47 -0.39 17.82 -17.22
C GLU A 47 0.80 17.80 -16.25
N MET A 48 0.57 17.38 -15.01
CA MET A 48 1.57 17.30 -13.96
C MET A 48 2.17 15.90 -13.82
N GLU A 49 1.78 14.95 -14.68
CA GLU A 49 2.25 13.56 -14.67
C GLU A 49 2.13 12.90 -13.28
N LEU A 50 1.03 13.16 -12.56
CA LEU A 50 0.87 12.71 -11.18
C LEU A 50 0.61 11.20 -11.07
N ASP A 51 0.12 10.58 -12.12
CA ASP A 51 -0.12 9.13 -12.28
C ASP A 51 1.18 8.35 -12.47
N SER A 52 2.17 8.99 -13.10
CA SER A 52 3.49 8.43 -13.41
C SER A 52 4.61 8.92 -12.48
N SER A 53 4.31 9.85 -11.58
CA SER A 53 5.17 10.30 -10.50
C SER A 53 4.95 9.50 -9.24
N TYR A 54 6.01 8.92 -8.64
CA TYR A 54 5.89 7.99 -7.52
C TYR A 54 6.56 8.50 -6.24
N ILE A 55 5.91 8.27 -5.12
CA ILE A 55 6.43 8.54 -3.78
C ILE A 55 7.00 7.25 -3.21
N GLN A 56 8.28 7.31 -2.78
CA GLN A 56 9.00 6.19 -2.17
C GLN A 56 9.31 6.42 -0.68
N SER A 57 8.54 7.27 -0.01
CA SER A 57 8.69 7.52 1.43
C SER A 57 8.28 6.30 2.24
N ASP A 58 9.20 5.76 3.05
CA ASP A 58 8.95 4.60 3.92
C ASP A 58 7.74 4.79 4.83
N LEU A 59 7.57 6.00 5.38
CA LEU A 59 6.44 6.33 6.25
C LEU A 59 5.11 6.21 5.49
N LEU A 60 5.06 6.72 4.27
CA LEU A 60 3.84 6.69 3.47
C LEU A 60 3.55 5.28 2.93
N LEU A 61 4.58 4.59 2.44
CA LEU A 61 4.45 3.21 1.96
C LEU A 61 3.92 2.29 3.08
N ASN A 62 4.52 2.36 4.27
CA ASN A 62 4.06 1.59 5.42
C ASN A 62 2.62 1.97 5.85
N TRP A 63 2.24 3.24 5.75
CA TRP A 63 0.86 3.68 6.01
C TRP A 63 -0.14 3.02 5.06
N TYR A 64 0.27 2.77 3.82
CA TYR A 64 -0.54 2.09 2.80
C TYR A 64 -0.40 0.55 2.84
N GLY A 65 0.35 0.00 3.81
CA GLY A 65 0.55 -1.45 3.97
C GLY A 65 1.58 -2.03 2.99
N ILE A 66 2.42 -1.18 2.39
CA ILE A 66 3.56 -1.58 1.57
C ILE A 66 4.79 -1.60 2.48
N ASP A 67 4.93 -2.68 3.22
CA ASP A 67 5.96 -2.81 4.25
C ASP A 67 7.38 -2.82 3.66
N SER A 68 8.34 -2.37 4.47
CA SER A 68 9.75 -2.54 4.15
C SER A 68 10.09 -4.03 4.06
N PRO A 69 10.97 -4.44 3.14
CA PRO A 69 11.48 -5.80 3.14
C PRO A 69 12.08 -6.08 4.52
N GLY A 70 11.64 -7.18 5.12
CA GLY A 70 12.10 -7.63 6.42
C GLY A 70 13.47 -8.31 6.33
N GLU A 71 13.58 -9.47 6.96
CA GLU A 71 14.81 -10.29 6.91
C GLU A 71 15.01 -10.84 5.50
N LEU A 72 16.22 -10.64 4.97
CA LEU A 72 16.63 -11.12 3.66
C LEU A 72 17.50 -12.36 3.84
N THR A 73 17.08 -13.48 3.25
CA THR A 73 17.89 -14.68 3.16
C THR A 73 18.30 -14.91 1.72
N SER A 74 19.57 -14.75 1.42
CA SER A 74 20.10 -14.87 0.06
C SER A 74 21.07 -16.05 -0.05
N TYR A 75 21.02 -16.72 -1.19
CA TYR A 75 21.96 -17.74 -1.60
C TYR A 75 22.51 -17.40 -2.99
N THR A 76 23.80 -17.67 -3.17
CA THR A 76 24.46 -17.43 -4.46
C THR A 76 25.22 -18.69 -4.89
N SER A 77 25.07 -19.09 -6.15
CA SER A 77 25.79 -20.22 -6.74
C SER A 77 26.16 -19.87 -8.19
N GLY A 78 27.45 -19.71 -8.45
CA GLY A 78 27.94 -19.20 -9.73
C GLY A 78 27.37 -17.83 -10.07
N PRO A 79 26.76 -17.64 -11.24
CA PRO A 79 26.16 -16.36 -11.66
C PRO A 79 24.77 -16.13 -11.11
N VAL A 80 24.17 -17.13 -10.45
CA VAL A 80 22.78 -17.10 -9.98
C VAL A 80 22.72 -16.66 -8.52
N SER A 81 21.82 -15.74 -8.23
CA SER A 81 21.47 -15.31 -6.89
C SER A 81 19.96 -15.40 -6.68
N VAL A 82 19.54 -16.05 -5.60
CA VAL A 82 18.15 -16.19 -5.20
C VAL A 82 17.98 -15.67 -3.78
N THR A 83 17.00 -14.82 -3.57
CA THR A 83 16.78 -14.16 -2.27
C THR A 83 15.33 -14.30 -1.85
N ALA A 84 15.11 -14.75 -0.63
CA ALA A 84 13.83 -14.69 0.03
C ALA A 84 13.65 -13.32 0.73
N VAL A 85 12.51 -12.71 0.49
CA VAL A 85 12.07 -11.43 1.10
C VAL A 85 10.68 -11.67 1.67
N ASN A 86 10.54 -11.71 2.97
CA ASN A 86 9.30 -12.06 3.66
C ASN A 86 8.72 -13.40 3.12
N ASP A 87 7.60 -13.35 2.42
CA ASP A 87 6.89 -14.50 1.84
C ASP A 87 7.17 -14.75 0.36
N GLN A 88 8.03 -13.94 -0.26
CA GLN A 88 8.38 -14.01 -1.68
C GLN A 88 9.83 -14.42 -1.90
N VAL A 89 10.06 -15.11 -3.00
CA VAL A 89 11.41 -15.49 -3.44
C VAL A 89 11.70 -14.83 -4.79
N PHE A 90 12.90 -14.29 -4.94
CA PHE A 90 13.36 -13.55 -6.12
C PHE A 90 14.59 -14.22 -6.73
N TRP A 91 14.60 -14.33 -8.05
CA TRP A 91 15.78 -14.62 -8.86
C TRP A 91 16.37 -13.29 -9.35
N GLY A 92 17.46 -12.86 -8.72
CA GLY A 92 17.94 -11.50 -8.95
C GLY A 92 16.90 -10.46 -8.55
N LYS A 93 16.19 -9.88 -9.54
CA LYS A 93 15.11 -8.90 -9.34
C LYS A 93 13.72 -9.42 -9.70
N GLU A 94 13.65 -10.58 -10.33
CA GLU A 94 12.40 -11.15 -10.83
C GLU A 94 11.75 -12.06 -9.77
N PRO A 95 10.47 -11.87 -9.45
CA PRO A 95 9.78 -12.71 -8.49
C PRO A 95 9.55 -14.12 -9.03
N LEU A 96 9.87 -15.12 -8.23
CA LEU A 96 9.58 -16.52 -8.53
C LEU A 96 8.20 -16.89 -7.95
N SER A 97 7.17 -16.83 -8.76
CA SER A 97 5.76 -17.03 -8.36
C SER A 97 5.46 -18.44 -7.80
N HIS A 98 6.38 -19.37 -7.98
CA HIS A 98 6.13 -20.80 -7.71
C HIS A 98 7.05 -21.38 -6.63
N VAL A 99 7.81 -20.54 -5.94
CA VAL A 99 8.74 -20.95 -4.87
C VAL A 99 8.20 -20.44 -3.56
N SER A 100 8.03 -21.33 -2.59
CA SER A 100 7.56 -21.00 -1.24
C SER A 100 8.74 -20.74 -0.31
N VAL A 101 8.50 -20.06 0.80
CA VAL A 101 9.48 -19.89 1.88
C VAL A 101 9.33 -21.01 2.93
N PRO A 102 10.33 -21.32 3.74
CA PRO A 102 11.66 -20.70 3.77
C PRO A 102 12.57 -21.19 2.65
N LEU A 103 13.42 -20.28 2.14
CA LEU A 103 14.51 -20.63 1.23
C LEU A 103 15.64 -21.28 2.04
N THR A 104 16.04 -22.51 1.68
CA THR A 104 16.99 -23.31 2.44
C THR A 104 18.26 -23.67 1.67
N GLY A 105 18.35 -23.30 0.38
CA GLY A 105 19.56 -23.50 -0.39
C GLY A 105 19.40 -23.23 -1.88
N LEU A 106 20.54 -22.99 -2.53
CA LEU A 106 20.70 -22.80 -3.97
C LEU A 106 21.96 -23.51 -4.41
N LEU A 107 21.90 -24.32 -5.44
CA LEU A 107 23.05 -24.96 -6.05
C LEU A 107 22.99 -24.85 -7.58
N LEU A 108 24.13 -24.58 -8.18
CA LEU A 108 24.33 -24.88 -9.60
C LEU A 108 24.83 -26.35 -9.67
N TYR A 109 23.94 -27.22 -10.08
CA TYR A 109 24.17 -28.65 -10.15
C TYR A 109 24.19 -29.11 -11.61
N ARG A 110 25.39 -29.39 -12.13
CA ARG A 110 25.60 -29.60 -13.57
C ARG A 110 25.11 -28.40 -14.38
N ASP A 111 24.17 -28.61 -15.30
CA ASP A 111 23.58 -27.57 -16.13
C ASP A 111 22.24 -27.01 -15.57
N LEU A 112 21.91 -27.41 -14.33
CA LEU A 112 20.66 -27.05 -13.66
C LEU A 112 20.91 -26.18 -12.45
N VAL A 113 19.96 -25.31 -12.19
CA VAL A 113 19.88 -24.56 -10.92
C VAL A 113 18.86 -25.24 -10.04
N VAL A 114 19.30 -25.71 -8.88
CA VAL A 114 18.47 -26.39 -7.88
C VAL A 114 18.18 -25.42 -6.76
N ILE A 115 16.90 -25.10 -6.53
CA ILE A 115 16.42 -24.25 -5.43
C ILE A 115 15.68 -25.12 -4.43
N ALA A 116 16.12 -25.11 -3.19
CA ALA A 116 15.42 -25.74 -2.07
C ALA A 116 14.64 -24.69 -1.30
N ALA A 117 13.31 -24.82 -1.28
CA ALA A 117 12.45 -23.87 -0.59
C ALA A 117 11.12 -24.53 -0.19
N GLY A 118 10.62 -24.26 1.02
CA GLY A 118 9.35 -24.78 1.50
C GLY A 118 9.24 -26.32 1.50
N GLY A 119 10.39 -27.02 1.59
CA GLY A 119 10.44 -28.48 1.55
C GLY A 119 10.38 -29.07 0.14
N VAL A 120 10.48 -28.26 -0.91
CA VAL A 120 10.44 -28.65 -2.33
C VAL A 120 11.79 -28.35 -2.98
N LEU A 121 12.24 -29.22 -3.87
CA LEU A 121 13.34 -28.95 -4.80
C LEU A 121 12.78 -28.52 -6.14
N SER A 122 13.08 -27.31 -6.54
CA SER A 122 12.68 -26.77 -7.86
C SER A 122 13.90 -26.71 -8.78
N LEU A 123 13.78 -27.33 -9.96
CA LEU A 123 14.82 -27.38 -10.96
C LEU A 123 14.57 -26.33 -12.03
N TYR A 124 15.57 -25.52 -12.29
CA TYR A 124 15.52 -24.46 -13.30
C TYR A 124 16.67 -24.57 -14.30
N THR A 125 16.46 -24.01 -15.49
CA THR A 125 17.58 -23.70 -16.40
C THR A 125 18.42 -22.56 -15.83
N ILE A 126 19.61 -22.35 -16.38
CA ILE A 126 20.48 -21.20 -16.01
C ILE A 126 19.80 -19.85 -16.32
N ASP A 127 18.87 -19.83 -17.27
CA ASP A 127 18.12 -18.66 -17.69
C ASP A 127 16.85 -18.41 -16.85
N GLY A 128 16.60 -19.27 -15.86
CA GLY A 128 15.49 -19.10 -14.90
C GLY A 128 14.16 -19.74 -15.33
N GLU A 129 14.15 -20.58 -16.35
CA GLU A 129 12.95 -21.35 -16.73
C GLU A 129 12.76 -22.56 -15.83
N LEU A 130 11.56 -22.70 -15.26
CA LEU A 130 11.23 -23.85 -14.41
C LEU A 130 11.10 -25.11 -15.26
N ILE A 131 11.89 -26.15 -14.92
CA ILE A 131 11.87 -27.45 -15.57
C ILE A 131 10.92 -28.38 -14.81
N GLU A 132 11.14 -28.54 -13.51
CA GLU A 132 10.39 -29.49 -12.69
C GLU A 132 10.41 -29.12 -11.22
N LYS A 133 9.39 -29.57 -10.49
CA LYS A 133 9.33 -29.52 -9.03
C LYS A 133 9.32 -30.93 -8.48
N LEU A 134 10.28 -31.20 -7.62
CA LEU A 134 10.41 -32.47 -6.93
C LEU A 134 9.90 -32.31 -5.50
N GLU A 135 8.75 -32.89 -5.24
CA GLU A 135 8.08 -32.89 -3.94
C GLU A 135 8.24 -34.25 -3.26
N HIS A 136 7.77 -34.36 -2.02
CA HIS A 136 7.81 -35.62 -1.27
C HIS A 136 7.12 -36.78 -2.01
N VAL A 137 6.09 -36.50 -2.81
CA VAL A 137 5.40 -37.50 -3.66
C VAL A 137 6.34 -38.10 -4.71
N ALA A 138 7.34 -37.34 -5.16
CA ALA A 138 8.38 -37.82 -6.08
C ALA A 138 9.56 -38.51 -5.37
N GLY A 139 9.44 -38.85 -4.08
CA GLY A 139 10.47 -39.54 -3.31
C GLY A 139 11.46 -38.62 -2.59
N VAL A 140 11.37 -37.31 -2.77
CA VAL A 140 12.25 -36.35 -2.09
C VAL A 140 12.02 -36.39 -0.57
N PRO A 141 13.08 -36.43 0.26
CA PRO A 141 12.95 -36.36 1.71
C PRO A 141 12.21 -35.09 2.17
N ALA A 142 11.25 -35.24 3.07
CA ALA A 142 10.49 -34.12 3.61
C ALA A 142 11.36 -33.21 4.51
N ASP A 143 10.89 -31.97 4.74
CA ASP A 143 11.50 -31.01 5.66
C ASP A 143 12.98 -30.69 5.35
N ILE A 144 13.26 -30.24 4.13
CA ILE A 144 14.59 -29.89 3.65
C ILE A 144 15.13 -28.69 4.45
N LEU A 145 16.22 -28.88 5.16
CA LEU A 145 16.91 -27.86 5.95
C LEU A 145 18.11 -27.25 5.22
N ALA A 146 18.75 -28.00 4.34
CA ALA A 146 19.85 -27.54 3.51
C ALA A 146 20.04 -28.50 2.33
N ILE A 147 20.66 -28.00 1.26
CA ILE A 147 21.12 -28.79 0.13
C ILE A 147 22.62 -28.62 -0.06
N GLY A 148 23.26 -29.61 -0.66
CA GLY A 148 24.69 -29.61 -0.87
C GLY A 148 25.09 -30.59 -1.98
N VAL A 149 26.38 -30.68 -2.24
CA VAL A 149 26.95 -31.59 -3.24
C VAL A 149 28.16 -32.32 -2.66
N THR A 150 28.30 -33.59 -2.99
CA THR A 150 29.49 -34.37 -2.61
C THR A 150 30.62 -34.14 -3.61
N ALA A 151 31.84 -34.60 -3.25
CA ALA A 151 33.00 -34.57 -4.16
C ALA A 151 32.79 -35.42 -5.43
N GLN A 152 31.85 -36.38 -5.40
CA GLN A 152 31.46 -37.20 -6.54
C GLN A 152 30.31 -36.60 -7.33
N GLU A 153 29.96 -35.32 -7.08
CA GLU A 153 28.85 -34.57 -7.74
C GLU A 153 27.48 -35.20 -7.51
N LEU A 154 27.24 -35.85 -6.37
CA LEU A 154 25.89 -36.28 -5.98
C LEU A 154 25.20 -35.18 -5.18
N LEU A 155 23.92 -34.94 -5.52
CA LEU A 155 23.12 -33.98 -4.77
C LEU A 155 22.79 -34.54 -3.37
N ALA A 156 22.97 -33.72 -2.36
CA ALA A 156 22.72 -34.04 -0.96
C ALA A 156 21.57 -33.15 -0.42
N VAL A 157 20.72 -33.75 0.39
CA VAL A 157 19.65 -33.06 1.14
C VAL A 157 19.81 -33.37 2.60
N LYS A 158 19.79 -32.34 3.44
CA LYS A 158 19.75 -32.45 4.89
C LYS A 158 18.34 -32.25 5.40
N THR A 159 17.88 -33.15 6.24
CA THR A 159 16.57 -33.07 6.91
C THR A 159 16.73 -33.30 8.41
N ALA A 160 15.66 -33.20 9.18
CA ALA A 160 15.65 -33.56 10.60
C ALA A 160 15.94 -35.06 10.83
N GLN A 161 15.62 -35.93 9.83
CA GLN A 161 15.84 -37.38 9.90
C GLN A 161 17.24 -37.82 9.49
N GLY A 162 18.07 -36.92 8.96
CA GLY A 162 19.43 -37.20 8.53
C GLY A 162 19.78 -36.63 7.16
N ILE A 163 20.85 -37.16 6.60
CA ILE A 163 21.37 -36.78 5.28
C ILE A 163 20.98 -37.83 4.28
N PHE A 164 20.55 -37.37 3.10
CA PHE A 164 20.21 -38.22 1.99
C PHE A 164 20.98 -37.77 0.75
N LEU A 165 21.45 -38.76 -0.01
CA LEU A 165 22.08 -38.55 -1.31
C LEU A 165 21.18 -39.12 -2.39
N THR A 166 21.14 -38.43 -3.52
CA THR A 166 20.44 -38.94 -4.72
C THR A 166 21.43 -39.19 -5.84
N ASP A 167 21.03 -40.08 -6.72
CA ASP A 167 21.72 -40.36 -7.96
C ASP A 167 21.41 -39.28 -9.03
N ASP A 168 21.89 -39.51 -10.23
CA ASP A 168 21.72 -38.62 -11.38
C ASP A 168 20.25 -38.43 -11.80
N SER A 169 19.40 -39.38 -11.47
CA SER A 169 17.96 -39.36 -11.81
C SER A 169 17.15 -38.51 -10.82
N MET A 170 17.69 -38.22 -9.65
CA MET A 170 17.02 -37.56 -8.50
C MET A 170 15.76 -38.30 -8.01
N LEU A 171 15.61 -39.58 -8.38
CA LEU A 171 14.45 -40.41 -8.02
C LEU A 171 14.72 -41.29 -6.81
N GLU A 172 15.95 -41.78 -6.66
CA GLU A 172 16.32 -42.65 -5.56
C GLU A 172 17.18 -41.94 -4.52
N TRP A 173 16.77 -42.04 -3.27
CA TRP A 173 17.45 -41.38 -2.13
C TRP A 173 17.99 -42.42 -1.17
N SER A 174 19.27 -42.36 -0.93
CA SER A 174 20.00 -43.29 -0.02
C SER A 174 20.56 -42.52 1.17
N ARG A 175 20.73 -43.23 2.30
CA ARG A 175 21.40 -42.70 3.49
C ARG A 175 22.86 -43.12 3.49
N PRO A 176 23.80 -42.19 3.30
CA PRO A 176 25.19 -42.50 3.32
C PRO A 176 25.74 -42.61 4.76
N ASP A 177 26.82 -43.35 4.95
CA ASP A 177 27.56 -43.37 6.18
C ASP A 177 28.68 -42.31 6.13
N LYS A 178 28.47 -41.15 6.78
CA LYS A 178 29.41 -40.03 6.91
C LYS A 178 29.90 -39.43 5.58
N PRO A 179 29.03 -38.88 4.75
CA PRO A 179 29.45 -38.23 3.51
C PRO A 179 30.13 -36.89 3.79
N GLU A 180 31.13 -36.59 2.98
CA GLU A 180 31.72 -35.25 2.91
C GLU A 180 30.90 -34.42 1.93
N ILE A 181 30.27 -33.31 2.40
CA ILE A 181 29.31 -32.51 1.62
C ILE A 181 29.70 -31.06 1.70
N LEU A 182 29.75 -30.40 0.56
CA LEU A 182 29.78 -28.95 0.43
C LEU A 182 28.36 -28.43 0.47
N TRP A 183 27.98 -27.83 1.58
CA TRP A 183 26.64 -27.30 1.77
C TRP A 183 26.46 -25.94 1.11
N SER A 184 25.27 -25.68 0.59
CA SER A 184 24.84 -24.35 0.22
C SER A 184 24.66 -23.50 1.47
N GLU A 185 25.33 -22.37 1.52
CA GLU A 185 25.28 -21.45 2.65
C GLU A 185 24.66 -20.11 2.23
N ALA A 186 23.92 -19.51 3.17
CA ALA A 186 23.39 -18.17 2.96
C ALA A 186 24.54 -17.17 2.83
N SER A 187 24.46 -16.32 1.82
CA SER A 187 25.45 -15.31 1.51
C SER A 187 24.88 -13.90 1.69
N PRO A 188 25.68 -12.94 2.18
CA PRO A 188 25.24 -11.57 2.28
C PRO A 188 24.97 -10.99 0.89
N LEU A 189 23.84 -10.31 0.75
CA LEU A 189 23.51 -9.64 -0.50
C LEU A 189 24.34 -8.35 -0.65
N PRO A 190 24.95 -8.07 -1.80
CA PRO A 190 25.65 -6.81 -2.05
C PRO A 190 24.68 -5.61 -1.89
N PRO A 191 25.14 -4.44 -1.37
CA PRO A 191 24.29 -3.28 -1.15
C PRO A 191 23.47 -2.86 -2.37
N GLU A 192 24.07 -2.83 -3.55
CA GLU A 192 23.42 -2.47 -4.82
C GLU A 192 22.28 -3.45 -5.17
N SER A 193 22.51 -4.73 -4.95
CA SER A 193 21.49 -5.77 -5.16
C SER A 193 20.36 -5.66 -4.14
N LYS A 194 20.68 -5.26 -2.91
CA LYS A 194 19.69 -5.04 -1.85
C LYS A 194 18.75 -3.87 -2.21
N GLU A 195 19.26 -2.74 -2.65
CA GLU A 195 18.46 -1.60 -3.07
C GLU A 195 17.58 -1.94 -4.28
N ALA A 196 18.15 -2.61 -5.27
CA ALA A 196 17.43 -3.06 -6.44
C ALA A 196 16.30 -4.04 -6.10
N LEU A 197 16.53 -4.95 -5.15
CA LEU A 197 15.54 -5.90 -4.66
C LEU A 197 14.45 -5.21 -3.83
N GLN A 198 14.79 -4.18 -3.04
CA GLN A 198 13.80 -3.38 -2.32
C GLN A 198 12.83 -2.69 -3.28
N VAL A 199 13.33 -2.14 -4.38
CA VAL A 199 12.49 -1.55 -5.42
C VAL A 199 11.64 -2.61 -6.10
N ALA A 200 12.19 -3.79 -6.41
CA ALA A 200 11.45 -4.89 -7.02
C ALA A 200 10.34 -5.41 -6.10
N TYR A 201 10.61 -5.53 -4.80
CA TYR A 201 9.64 -6.00 -3.80
C TYR A 201 8.51 -4.98 -3.56
N ARG A 202 8.83 -3.69 -3.42
CA ARG A 202 7.86 -2.62 -3.16
C ARG A 202 7.17 -2.08 -4.41
N GLY A 203 7.66 -2.46 -5.59
CA GLY A 203 7.26 -1.86 -6.85
C GLY A 203 7.76 -0.43 -7.01
N THR A 204 7.17 0.30 -7.95
CA THR A 204 7.57 1.69 -8.27
C THR A 204 7.22 2.68 -7.15
N GLY A 205 6.44 2.28 -6.17
CA GLY A 205 5.96 3.14 -5.09
C GLY A 205 4.48 3.53 -5.23
N LEU A 206 4.06 4.59 -4.53
CA LEU A 206 2.70 5.11 -4.59
C LEU A 206 2.59 6.25 -5.60
N PRO A 207 1.69 6.18 -6.60
CA PRO A 207 1.43 7.32 -7.47
C PRO A 207 1.01 8.55 -6.66
N VAL A 208 1.55 9.71 -7.01
CA VAL A 208 1.22 10.99 -6.35
C VAL A 208 -0.28 11.27 -6.46
N GLU A 209 -0.85 11.00 -7.63
CA GLU A 209 -2.29 11.11 -7.87
C GLU A 209 -3.11 10.32 -6.85
N ARG A 210 -2.74 9.06 -6.59
CA ARG A 210 -3.42 8.20 -5.61
C ARG A 210 -3.43 8.81 -4.21
N VAL A 211 -2.29 9.34 -3.77
CA VAL A 211 -2.18 9.98 -2.44
C VAL A 211 -3.03 11.24 -2.36
N LEU A 212 -3.05 12.05 -3.42
CA LEU A 212 -3.88 13.24 -3.50
C LEU A 212 -5.38 12.92 -3.55
N LEU A 213 -5.78 11.88 -4.29
CA LEU A 213 -7.17 11.38 -4.29
C LEU A 213 -7.60 10.89 -2.91
N ASP A 214 -6.73 10.16 -2.22
CA ASP A 214 -7.04 9.66 -0.88
C ASP A 214 -7.06 10.78 0.17
N LEU A 215 -6.24 11.82 0.00
CA LEU A 215 -6.31 13.04 0.80
C LEU A 215 -7.61 13.84 0.52
N HIS A 216 -7.95 14.02 -0.76
CA HIS A 216 -9.14 14.73 -1.19
C HIS A 216 -10.44 14.07 -0.73
N SER A 217 -10.50 12.74 -0.82
CA SER A 217 -11.66 11.94 -0.39
C SER A 217 -11.68 11.60 1.09
N GLY A 218 -10.61 11.90 1.83
CA GLY A 218 -10.43 11.52 3.23
C GLY A 218 -9.98 10.07 3.45
N ARG A 219 -9.86 9.26 2.39
CA ARG A 219 -9.47 7.84 2.48
C ARG A 219 -8.12 7.61 3.11
N ILE A 220 -7.23 8.61 3.09
CA ILE A 220 -5.93 8.54 3.75
C ILE A 220 -6.05 8.25 5.26
N LEU A 221 -7.18 8.60 5.89
CA LEU A 221 -7.53 8.27 7.27
C LEU A 221 -8.53 7.10 7.37
N GLY A 222 -8.65 6.31 6.30
CA GLY A 222 -9.59 5.19 6.22
C GLY A 222 -11.06 5.64 6.25
N ARG A 223 -11.95 4.79 6.76
CA ARG A 223 -13.40 5.08 6.82
C ARG A 223 -13.75 6.32 7.64
N ALA A 224 -13.00 6.59 8.70
CA ALA A 224 -13.23 7.76 9.56
C ALA A 224 -12.98 9.07 8.78
N GLY A 225 -11.95 9.11 7.94
CA GLY A 225 -11.66 10.26 7.09
C GLY A 225 -12.75 10.51 6.04
N VAL A 226 -13.29 9.45 5.43
CA VAL A 226 -14.42 9.57 4.48
C VAL A 226 -15.63 10.23 5.17
N TYR A 227 -16.03 9.74 6.33
CA TYR A 227 -17.15 10.35 7.08
C TYR A 227 -16.86 11.82 7.48
N LEU A 228 -15.61 12.13 7.75
CA LEU A 228 -15.20 13.50 8.07
C LEU A 228 -15.39 14.44 6.86
N VAL A 229 -14.98 14.00 5.68
CA VAL A 229 -15.15 14.75 4.43
C VAL A 229 -16.64 14.85 4.05
N ASP A 230 -17.41 13.78 4.21
CA ASP A 230 -18.88 13.81 4.00
C ASP A 230 -19.56 14.81 4.93
N ALA A 231 -19.19 14.83 6.20
CA ALA A 231 -19.72 15.80 7.15
C ALA A 231 -19.34 17.24 6.76
N ALA A 232 -18.10 17.47 6.30
CA ALA A 232 -17.68 18.76 5.79
C ALA A 232 -18.49 19.18 4.56
N ALA A 233 -18.78 18.27 3.63
CA ALA A 233 -19.61 18.54 2.46
C ALA A 233 -21.04 18.94 2.85
N ILE A 234 -21.65 18.27 3.83
CA ILE A 234 -22.98 18.63 4.37
C ILE A 234 -22.93 20.03 5.02
N LEU A 235 -21.88 20.35 5.76
CA LEU A 235 -21.69 21.68 6.34
C LEU A 235 -21.55 22.76 5.26
N PHE A 236 -20.86 22.47 4.15
CA PHE A 236 -20.75 23.42 3.03
C PHE A 236 -22.10 23.68 2.37
N LEU A 237 -22.93 22.66 2.17
CA LEU A 237 -24.30 22.83 1.67
C LEU A 237 -25.13 23.70 2.62
N PHE A 238 -25.01 23.46 3.93
CA PHE A 238 -25.69 24.29 4.93
C PHE A 238 -25.21 25.75 4.88
N LEU A 239 -23.90 25.97 4.78
CA LEU A 239 -23.31 27.32 4.68
C LEU A 239 -23.78 28.02 3.41
N ALA A 240 -23.79 27.34 2.27
CA ALA A 240 -24.27 27.90 1.01
C ALA A 240 -25.75 28.31 1.12
N ALA A 241 -26.62 27.40 1.56
CA ALA A 241 -28.05 27.66 1.71
C ALA A 241 -28.34 28.77 2.72
N SER A 242 -27.72 28.73 3.88
CA SER A 242 -27.89 29.74 4.94
C SER A 242 -27.33 31.11 4.52
N GLY A 243 -26.22 31.14 3.80
CA GLY A 243 -25.60 32.35 3.28
C GLY A 243 -26.52 33.06 2.26
N ILE A 244 -27.05 32.32 1.28
CA ILE A 244 -28.01 32.82 0.30
C ILE A 244 -29.26 33.35 1.02
N TRP A 245 -29.80 32.60 1.97
CA TRP A 245 -31.00 32.99 2.69
C TRP A 245 -30.78 34.27 3.53
N LEU A 246 -29.65 34.37 4.24
CA LEU A 246 -29.31 35.59 4.99
C LEU A 246 -29.14 36.81 4.08
N TRP A 247 -28.51 36.62 2.92
CA TRP A 247 -28.34 37.68 1.93
C TRP A 247 -29.69 38.16 1.36
N MET A 248 -30.58 37.24 0.97
CA MET A 248 -31.93 37.58 0.49
C MET A 248 -32.73 38.37 1.53
N ARG A 249 -32.71 37.90 2.78
CA ARG A 249 -33.39 38.59 3.89
C ARG A 249 -32.85 40.01 4.13
N ARG A 250 -31.53 40.16 4.13
CA ARG A 250 -30.89 41.46 4.28
C ARG A 250 -31.28 42.39 3.14
N ARG A 251 -31.26 41.90 1.92
CA ARG A 251 -31.65 42.70 0.73
C ARG A 251 -33.11 43.14 0.82
N ALA A 252 -34.03 42.24 1.20
CA ALA A 252 -35.45 42.58 1.37
C ALA A 252 -35.66 43.65 2.45
N SER A 253 -34.97 43.56 3.59
CA SER A 253 -35.10 44.57 4.66
C SER A 253 -34.57 45.94 4.25
N VAL A 254 -33.46 46.00 3.51
CA VAL A 254 -32.92 47.26 2.96
C VAL A 254 -33.86 47.90 1.96
N MET A 255 -34.47 47.11 1.06
CA MET A 255 -35.44 47.61 0.10
C MET A 255 -36.70 48.15 0.79
N ALA A 256 -37.24 47.43 1.76
CA ALA A 256 -38.40 47.88 2.53
C ALA A 256 -38.10 49.19 3.28
N HIS A 257 -36.91 49.32 3.84
CA HIS A 257 -36.49 50.53 4.54
C HIS A 257 -36.38 51.73 3.56
N ARG A 258 -35.78 51.56 2.37
CA ARG A 258 -35.70 52.58 1.33
C ARG A 258 -37.07 53.01 0.85
N GLN A 259 -37.99 52.07 0.67
CA GLN A 259 -39.34 52.36 0.25
C GLN A 259 -40.13 53.15 1.29
N LYS A 260 -39.94 52.83 2.58
CA LYS A 260 -40.54 53.58 3.71
C LYS A 260 -40.05 55.03 3.74
N ILE A 261 -38.75 55.29 3.59
CA ILE A 261 -38.17 56.63 3.54
C ILE A 261 -38.79 57.41 2.36
N ARG A 262 -38.82 56.83 1.17
CA ARG A 262 -39.37 57.48 -0.03
C ARG A 262 -40.85 57.87 0.15
N ASN A 263 -41.65 57.01 0.76
CA ASN A 263 -43.07 57.30 1.02
C ASN A 263 -43.23 58.43 2.07
N THR A 264 -42.39 58.46 3.11
CA THR A 264 -42.39 59.51 4.15
C THR A 264 -42.01 60.89 3.56
N ASP A 265 -41.08 60.89 2.59
CA ASP A 265 -40.66 62.13 1.91
C ASP A 265 -41.70 62.62 0.90
N ALA A 266 -42.54 61.74 0.29
CA ALA A 266 -43.64 62.09 -0.56
C ALA A 266 -44.85 62.68 0.17
N ASP A 267 -45.12 62.18 1.42
CA ASP A 267 -46.19 62.68 2.27
C ASP A 267 -45.89 64.07 2.90
N LYS A 268 -44.65 64.55 2.84
CA LYS A 268 -44.22 65.86 3.35
C LYS A 268 -44.22 66.96 2.31
N LYS A 269 -44.49 66.63 1.06
CA LYS A 269 -44.67 67.57 -0.07
C LYS A 269 -46.15 67.77 -0.41
#